data_550d6244410802060c3c69353f511f2b
#
_entry.id   550d6244410802060c3c69353f511f2b
#
_cell.length_a   1.000
_cell.length_b   1.000
_cell.length_c   1.000
_cell.angle_alpha   90.00
_cell.angle_beta   90.00
_cell.angle_gamma   90.00
#
_symmetry.space_group_name_H-M   'P 1'
#
loop_
_entity.id
_entity.type
_entity.pdbx_description
1 polymer ?
#
loop_
_entity_poly.entity_id
_entity_poly.type
_entity_poly.pdbx_seq_one_letter_code
_entity_poly.pdbx_strand_id
1 'polypeptide(L)'
;LILFYMTPIWTTIFEILFLKKRPGIERAITLGLALGGLWIVFSKQTITPLPENAGDWLALVGGALFAGGMVRLEIAKVDGFFPTIFSFFFYGTLFNILVGFFLSDYLGPMPTIDSFVTMSSFLFLISVFYFIPTGIVIFWSPSKLGAGLCSILFLSEIVVGVISSSILTDEPFGWREIIGSSMIVLGGILAVALAPNKKYS
;
A
#
# COMPACT_ATOMS: atom_id res chain seq x y z
N LEU A 1 -4.69 -5.58 8.77
CA LEU A 1 -3.57 -5.28 7.84
C LEU A 1 -3.59 -6.18 6.60
N ILE A 2 -3.71 -7.50 6.72
CA ILE A 2 -3.71 -8.46 5.58
C ILE A 2 -4.73 -8.06 4.50
N LEU A 3 -5.94 -7.70 4.92
CA LEU A 3 -7.04 -7.37 4.01
C LEU A 3 -6.77 -6.12 3.16
N PHE A 4 -6.04 -5.14 3.69
CA PHE A 4 -5.58 -3.99 2.91
C PHE A 4 -4.56 -4.42 1.84
N TYR A 5 -3.65 -5.33 2.17
CA TYR A 5 -2.64 -5.85 1.24
C TYR A 5 -3.18 -6.81 0.18
N MET A 6 -4.49 -7.06 0.14
CA MET A 6 -5.16 -7.64 -1.03
C MET A 6 -5.29 -6.66 -2.21
N THR A 7 -4.75 -5.46 -2.08
CA THR A 7 -4.66 -4.43 -3.13
C THR A 7 -4.26 -4.97 -4.51
N PRO A 8 -3.26 -5.88 -4.68
CA PRO A 8 -2.91 -6.40 -6.01
C PRO A 8 -4.03 -7.20 -6.69
N ILE A 9 -4.91 -7.84 -5.93
CA ILE A 9 -6.09 -8.52 -6.47
C ILE A 9 -7.06 -7.47 -7.02
N TRP A 10 -7.40 -6.46 -6.22
CA TRP A 10 -8.28 -5.37 -6.62
C TRP A 10 -7.74 -4.60 -7.82
N THR A 11 -6.42 -4.32 -7.82
CA THR A 11 -5.76 -3.66 -8.95
C THR A 11 -5.91 -4.49 -10.22
N THR A 12 -5.71 -5.81 -10.16
CA THR A 12 -5.87 -6.71 -11.31
C THR A 12 -7.32 -6.72 -11.81
N ILE A 13 -8.29 -6.78 -10.91
CA ILE A 13 -9.72 -6.69 -11.27
C ILE A 13 -10.02 -5.36 -11.97
N PHE A 14 -9.56 -4.25 -11.41
CA PHE A 14 -9.80 -2.93 -12.00
C PHE A 14 -9.06 -2.71 -13.31
N GLU A 15 -7.85 -3.26 -13.48
CA GLU A 15 -7.15 -3.26 -14.77
C GLU A 15 -7.93 -4.01 -15.85
N ILE A 16 -8.56 -5.15 -15.50
CA ILE A 16 -9.43 -5.89 -16.42
C ILE A 16 -10.67 -5.06 -16.79
N LEU A 17 -11.33 -4.49 -15.78
CA LEU A 17 -12.60 -3.78 -15.96
C LEU A 17 -12.42 -2.44 -16.71
N PHE A 18 -11.46 -1.63 -16.32
CA PHE A 18 -11.29 -0.25 -16.80
C PHE A 18 -10.29 -0.11 -17.94
N LEU A 19 -9.17 -0.87 -17.90
CA LEU A 19 -8.15 -0.83 -18.94
C LEU A 19 -8.29 -1.96 -19.95
N LYS A 20 -9.22 -2.90 -19.73
CA LYS A 20 -9.43 -4.08 -20.61
C LYS A 20 -8.14 -4.91 -20.80
N LYS A 21 -7.22 -4.85 -19.85
CA LYS A 21 -6.01 -5.66 -19.85
C LYS A 21 -6.37 -7.12 -19.61
N ARG A 22 -5.67 -8.02 -20.31
CA ARG A 22 -5.76 -9.46 -20.07
C ARG A 22 -4.52 -9.89 -19.30
N PRO A 23 -4.63 -10.20 -17.99
CA PRO A 23 -3.49 -10.69 -17.23
C PRO A 23 -3.02 -12.03 -17.81
N GLY A 24 -1.73 -12.11 -18.14
CA GLY A 24 -1.10 -13.36 -18.55
C GLY A 24 -0.83 -14.29 -17.37
N ILE A 25 -0.36 -15.50 -17.69
CA ILE A 25 0.02 -16.49 -16.67
C ILE A 25 1.15 -15.97 -15.77
N GLU A 26 2.04 -15.15 -16.32
CA GLU A 26 3.14 -14.52 -15.57
C GLU A 26 2.58 -13.66 -14.41
N ARG A 27 1.51 -12.92 -14.68
CA ARG A 27 0.84 -12.10 -13.68
C ARG A 27 0.22 -12.97 -12.57
N ALA A 28 -0.40 -14.08 -12.95
CA ALA A 28 -0.98 -15.02 -11.98
C ALA A 28 0.11 -15.65 -11.08
N ILE A 29 1.27 -16.01 -11.64
CA ILE A 29 2.40 -16.56 -10.90
C ILE A 29 2.97 -15.52 -9.91
N THR A 30 3.27 -14.31 -10.37
CA THR A 30 3.83 -13.24 -9.52
C THR A 30 2.87 -12.84 -8.41
N LEU A 31 1.57 -12.77 -8.72
CA LEU A 31 0.53 -12.50 -7.74
C LEU A 31 0.42 -13.63 -6.71
N GLY A 32 0.41 -14.89 -7.19
CA GLY A 32 0.35 -16.07 -6.33
C GLY A 32 1.54 -16.16 -5.37
N LEU A 33 2.77 -15.87 -5.85
CA LEU A 33 3.96 -15.81 -5.01
C LEU A 33 3.88 -14.71 -3.96
N ALA A 34 3.52 -13.50 -4.37
CA ALA A 34 3.48 -12.35 -3.47
C ALA A 34 2.38 -12.52 -2.39
N LEU A 35 1.18 -12.93 -2.79
CA LEU A 35 0.07 -13.16 -1.85
C LEU A 35 0.28 -14.42 -1.00
N GLY A 36 0.88 -15.47 -1.57
CA GLY A 36 1.27 -16.65 -0.81
C GLY A 36 2.31 -16.32 0.26
N GLY A 37 3.29 -15.48 -0.07
CA GLY A 37 4.27 -14.97 0.89
C GLY A 37 3.61 -14.14 1.99
N LEU A 38 2.70 -13.24 1.63
CA LEU A 38 1.88 -12.46 2.56
C LEU A 38 1.12 -13.37 3.54
N TRP A 39 0.46 -14.39 3.00
CA TRP A 39 -0.26 -15.37 3.81
C TRP A 39 0.64 -16.06 4.82
N ILE A 40 1.81 -16.53 4.40
CA ILE A 40 2.77 -17.22 5.27
C ILE A 40 3.25 -16.30 6.40
N VAL A 41 3.61 -15.05 6.10
CA VAL A 41 4.04 -14.06 7.11
C VAL A 41 2.98 -13.89 8.20
N PHE A 42 1.71 -13.71 7.79
CA PHE A 42 0.63 -13.40 8.73
C PHE A 42 -0.14 -14.62 9.24
N SER A 43 0.20 -15.84 8.85
CA SER A 43 -0.54 -17.06 9.21
C SER A 43 -0.59 -17.36 10.73
N LYS A 44 0.21 -16.68 11.55
CA LYS A 44 0.12 -16.77 13.01
C LYS A 44 -1.06 -15.97 13.59
N GLN A 45 -1.52 -14.95 12.89
CA GLN A 45 -2.50 -14.01 13.44
C GLN A 45 -3.92 -14.31 13.02
N THR A 46 -4.11 -15.00 11.89
CA THR A 46 -5.46 -15.24 11.36
C THR A 46 -5.51 -16.54 10.56
N ILE A 47 -6.42 -17.45 10.92
CA ILE A 47 -6.65 -18.73 10.20
C ILE A 47 -7.45 -18.47 8.92
N THR A 48 -8.28 -17.44 8.91
CA THR A 48 -9.11 -17.06 7.75
C THR A 48 -8.97 -15.58 7.43
N PRO A 49 -8.71 -15.19 6.16
CA PRO A 49 -8.64 -13.78 5.74
C PRO A 49 -10.03 -13.21 5.47
N LEU A 50 -11.01 -13.56 6.27
CA LEU A 50 -12.36 -13.03 6.18
C LEU A 50 -12.49 -11.86 7.15
N PRO A 51 -13.20 -10.78 6.76
CA PRO A 51 -13.43 -9.66 7.66
C PRO A 51 -14.34 -10.09 8.82
N GLU A 52 -13.83 -9.98 10.04
CA GLU A 52 -14.53 -10.37 11.27
C GLU A 52 -15.10 -9.15 12.03
N ASN A 53 -14.56 -7.97 11.77
CA ASN A 53 -14.93 -6.73 12.46
C ASN A 53 -15.00 -5.53 11.49
N ALA A 54 -15.53 -4.42 11.98
CA ALA A 54 -15.66 -3.19 11.16
C ALA A 54 -14.30 -2.67 10.64
N GLY A 55 -13.21 -2.84 11.41
CA GLY A 55 -11.86 -2.46 10.98
C GLY A 55 -11.36 -3.30 9.81
N ASP A 56 -11.71 -4.57 9.77
CA ASP A 56 -11.37 -5.46 8.66
C ASP A 56 -12.10 -5.07 7.37
N TRP A 57 -13.37 -4.73 7.47
CA TRP A 57 -14.13 -4.21 6.34
C TRP A 57 -13.57 -2.87 5.84
N LEU A 58 -13.19 -1.98 6.75
CA LEU A 58 -12.54 -0.72 6.39
C LEU A 58 -11.18 -0.95 5.71
N ALA A 59 -10.39 -1.91 6.18
CA ALA A 59 -9.12 -2.27 5.56
C ALA A 59 -9.31 -2.83 4.15
N LEU A 60 -10.30 -3.71 3.95
CA LEU A 60 -10.62 -4.28 2.65
C LEU A 60 -11.09 -3.22 1.65
N VAL A 61 -12.02 -2.35 2.08
CA VAL A 61 -12.50 -1.23 1.27
C VAL A 61 -11.38 -0.23 0.99
N GLY A 62 -10.54 0.08 2.00
CA GLY A 62 -9.37 0.93 1.83
C GLY A 62 -8.41 0.41 0.77
N GLY A 63 -8.11 -0.89 0.79
CA GLY A 63 -7.29 -1.56 -0.22
C GLY A 63 -7.89 -1.47 -1.63
N ALA A 64 -9.21 -1.66 -1.74
CA ALA A 64 -9.91 -1.52 -3.02
C ALA A 64 -9.91 -0.09 -3.54
N LEU A 65 -10.17 0.91 -2.68
CA LEU A 65 -10.10 2.33 -3.05
C LEU A 65 -8.68 2.75 -3.47
N PHE A 66 -7.67 2.28 -2.75
CA PHE A 66 -6.27 2.53 -3.10
C PHE A 66 -5.91 1.94 -4.47
N ALA A 67 -6.33 0.69 -4.74
CA ALA A 67 -6.18 0.06 -6.04
C ALA A 67 -6.87 0.84 -7.16
N GLY A 68 -8.10 1.31 -6.92
CA GLY A 68 -8.83 2.16 -7.85
C GLY A 68 -8.12 3.49 -8.14
N GLY A 69 -7.56 4.11 -7.10
CA GLY A 69 -6.71 5.30 -7.23
C GLY A 69 -5.49 5.06 -8.11
N MET A 70 -4.77 3.96 -7.91
CA MET A 70 -3.60 3.60 -8.73
C MET A 70 -3.98 3.37 -10.21
N VAL A 71 -5.08 2.66 -10.47
CA VAL A 71 -5.57 2.45 -11.84
C VAL A 71 -6.00 3.78 -12.46
N ARG A 72 -6.61 4.67 -11.69
CA ARG A 72 -6.98 6.01 -12.16
C ARG A 72 -5.75 6.85 -12.53
N LEU A 73 -4.67 6.78 -11.74
CA LEU A 73 -3.39 7.43 -12.04
C LEU A 73 -2.75 6.88 -13.32
N GLU A 74 -2.82 5.58 -13.55
CA GLU A 74 -2.35 4.96 -14.79
C GLU A 74 -3.14 5.46 -16.03
N ILE A 75 -4.46 5.58 -15.92
CA ILE A 75 -5.32 6.09 -17.00
C ILE A 75 -5.05 7.57 -17.26
N ALA A 76 -4.93 8.36 -16.22
CA ALA A 76 -4.83 9.81 -16.32
C ALA A 76 -3.51 10.28 -16.94
N LYS A 77 -2.47 9.44 -16.97
CA LYS A 77 -1.11 9.78 -17.45
C LYS A 77 -0.68 11.15 -16.93
N VAL A 78 -0.77 11.34 -15.62
CA VAL A 78 -0.60 12.64 -14.98
C VAL A 78 0.78 13.21 -15.29
N ASP A 79 0.81 14.30 -16.06
CA ASP A 79 2.06 14.99 -16.44
C ASP A 79 2.62 15.87 -15.31
N GLY A 80 1.82 16.12 -14.27
CA GLY A 80 2.23 16.87 -13.09
C GLY A 80 1.92 16.11 -11.81
N PHE A 81 2.93 15.56 -11.14
CA PHE A 81 2.73 14.88 -9.85
C PHE A 81 2.40 15.85 -8.71
N PHE A 82 2.90 17.08 -8.76
CA PHE A 82 2.71 18.06 -7.68
C PHE A 82 1.24 18.39 -7.38
N PRO A 83 0.37 18.72 -8.37
CA PRO A 83 -1.04 18.95 -8.10
C PRO A 83 -1.74 17.73 -7.51
N THR A 84 -1.38 16.53 -7.96
CA THR A 84 -1.97 15.28 -7.47
C THR A 84 -1.59 15.02 -6.01
N ILE A 85 -0.31 15.18 -5.67
CA ILE A 85 0.19 15.04 -4.31
C ILE A 85 -0.43 16.09 -3.39
N PHE A 86 -0.42 17.35 -3.82
CA PHE A 86 -1.04 18.44 -3.05
C PHE A 86 -2.51 18.15 -2.78
N SER A 87 -3.28 17.80 -3.81
CA SER A 87 -4.71 17.48 -3.66
C SER A 87 -4.93 16.32 -2.70
N PHE A 88 -4.13 15.25 -2.81
CA PHE A 88 -4.24 14.10 -1.92
C PHE A 88 -4.02 14.47 -0.46
N PHE A 89 -2.93 15.16 -0.16
CA PHE A 89 -2.65 15.58 1.22
C PHE A 89 -3.64 16.61 1.73
N PHE A 90 -4.05 17.57 0.89
CA PHE A 90 -5.01 18.61 1.27
C PHE A 90 -6.39 18.01 1.59
N TYR A 91 -6.98 17.26 0.65
CA TYR A 91 -8.29 16.65 0.87
C TYR A 91 -8.22 15.52 1.90
N GLY A 92 -7.12 14.77 1.95
CA GLY A 92 -6.86 13.76 2.98
C GLY A 92 -6.83 14.37 4.37
N THR A 93 -6.18 15.52 4.55
CA THR A 93 -6.15 16.24 5.82
C THR A 93 -7.54 16.74 6.20
N LEU A 94 -8.28 17.35 5.28
CA LEU A 94 -9.65 17.78 5.54
C LEU A 94 -10.54 16.60 5.94
N PHE A 95 -10.46 15.49 5.23
CA PHE A 95 -11.21 14.29 5.54
C PHE A 95 -10.85 13.72 6.93
N ASN A 96 -9.56 13.65 7.26
CA ASN A 96 -9.12 13.19 8.57
C ASN A 96 -9.59 14.09 9.71
N ILE A 97 -9.61 15.42 9.52
CA ILE A 97 -10.15 16.36 10.50
C ILE A 97 -11.65 16.10 10.70
N LEU A 98 -12.42 15.93 9.62
CA LEU A 98 -13.84 15.61 9.71
C LEU A 98 -14.09 14.29 10.42
N VAL A 99 -13.36 13.22 10.05
CA VAL A 99 -13.45 11.91 10.71
C VAL A 99 -13.10 12.02 12.18
N GLY A 100 -12.01 12.73 12.52
CA GLY A 100 -11.61 12.95 13.91
C GLY A 100 -12.67 13.68 14.72
N PHE A 101 -13.34 14.67 14.12
CA PHE A 101 -14.41 15.40 14.79
C PHE A 101 -15.65 14.53 15.07
N PHE A 102 -16.09 13.73 14.10
CA PHE A 102 -17.28 12.89 14.25
C PHE A 102 -17.04 11.59 15.01
N LEU A 103 -15.80 11.10 15.07
CA LEU A 103 -15.42 9.85 15.70
C LEU A 103 -14.54 10.05 16.96
N SER A 104 -14.48 11.27 17.50
CA SER A 104 -13.67 11.60 18.69
C SER A 104 -13.97 10.68 19.87
N ASP A 105 -15.24 10.30 20.07
CA ASP A 105 -15.67 9.41 21.16
C ASP A 105 -15.07 7.99 21.04
N TYR A 106 -14.70 7.57 19.82
CA TYR A 106 -14.12 6.24 19.55
C TYR A 106 -12.59 6.28 19.37
N LEU A 107 -12.06 7.40 18.85
CA LEU A 107 -10.63 7.56 18.53
C LEU A 107 -9.82 8.14 19.70
N GLY A 108 -10.49 8.59 20.75
CA GLY A 108 -9.87 9.26 21.88
C GLY A 108 -9.78 10.78 21.69
N PRO A 109 -9.26 11.50 22.70
CA PRO A 109 -9.23 12.95 22.70
C PRO A 109 -8.33 13.48 21.58
N MET A 110 -8.78 14.55 20.92
CA MET A 110 -7.95 15.22 19.93
C MET A 110 -6.66 15.77 20.55
N PRO A 111 -5.54 15.73 19.79
CA PRO A 111 -4.27 16.26 20.27
C PRO A 111 -4.43 17.75 20.60
N THR A 112 -3.85 18.16 21.74
CA THR A 112 -3.81 19.56 22.14
C THR A 112 -2.83 20.35 21.29
N ILE A 113 -3.02 21.67 21.22
CA ILE A 113 -2.09 22.56 20.50
C ILE A 113 -0.68 22.42 21.05
N ASP A 114 -0.52 22.29 22.37
CA ASP A 114 0.78 22.14 23.00
C ASP A 114 1.47 20.83 22.58
N SER A 115 0.73 19.72 22.49
CA SER A 115 1.26 18.45 21.99
C SER A 115 1.71 18.57 20.53
N PHE A 116 0.92 19.29 19.71
CA PHE A 116 1.26 19.53 18.32
C PHE A 116 2.53 20.39 18.17
N VAL A 117 2.63 21.47 18.96
CA VAL A 117 3.83 22.34 18.96
C VAL A 117 5.06 21.59 19.43
N THR A 118 4.95 20.80 20.48
CA THR A 118 6.06 19.98 21.01
C THR A 118 6.59 18.98 19.99
N MET A 119 5.69 18.38 19.20
CA MET A 119 6.06 17.40 18.15
C MET A 119 6.34 18.02 16.78
N SER A 120 6.18 19.33 16.63
CA SER A 120 6.25 20.00 15.31
C SER A 120 7.54 19.75 14.55
N SER A 121 8.70 19.79 15.23
CA SER A 121 10.00 19.55 14.60
C SER A 121 10.13 18.13 14.08
N PHE A 122 9.65 17.13 14.84
CA PHE A 122 9.64 15.73 14.42
C PHE A 122 8.66 15.52 13.26
N LEU A 123 7.45 16.09 13.35
CA LEU A 123 6.45 16.01 12.28
C LEU A 123 6.96 16.66 10.99
N PHE A 124 7.65 17.79 11.08
CA PHE A 124 8.27 18.44 9.93
C PHE A 124 9.34 17.55 9.28
N LEU A 125 10.26 17.01 10.06
CA LEU A 125 11.31 16.13 9.57
C LEU A 125 10.72 14.88 8.87
N ILE A 126 9.79 14.19 9.52
CA ILE A 126 9.17 12.99 8.92
C ILE A 126 8.35 13.33 7.67
N SER A 127 7.72 14.50 7.64
CA SER A 127 6.97 14.95 6.46
C SER A 127 7.89 15.20 5.28
N VAL A 128 9.00 15.90 5.49
CA VAL A 128 9.94 16.27 4.41
C VAL A 128 10.76 15.08 3.93
N PHE A 129 11.26 14.23 4.83
CA PHE A 129 12.18 13.16 4.48
C PHE A 129 11.50 11.82 4.20
N TYR A 130 10.27 11.62 4.65
CA TYR A 130 9.55 10.38 4.45
C TYR A 130 8.27 10.57 3.63
N PHE A 131 7.29 11.36 4.09
CA PHE A 131 5.99 11.43 3.43
C PHE A 131 6.02 12.07 2.04
N ILE A 132 6.80 13.13 1.83
CA ILE A 132 6.89 13.78 0.51
C ILE A 132 7.58 12.85 -0.50
N PRO A 133 8.78 12.29 -0.25
CA PRO A 133 9.42 11.37 -1.19
C PRO A 133 8.58 10.13 -1.47
N THR A 134 7.98 9.52 -0.43
CA THR A 134 7.10 8.36 -0.58
C THR A 134 5.88 8.71 -1.42
N GLY A 135 5.25 9.86 -1.16
CA GLY A 135 4.12 10.35 -1.95
C GLY A 135 4.48 10.53 -3.43
N ILE A 136 5.65 11.12 -3.72
CA ILE A 136 6.14 11.25 -5.10
C ILE A 136 6.19 9.87 -5.77
N VAL A 137 6.80 8.88 -5.13
CA VAL A 137 6.92 7.53 -5.67
C VAL A 137 5.54 6.89 -5.87
N ILE A 138 4.66 6.95 -4.87
CA ILE A 138 3.32 6.33 -4.92
C ILE A 138 2.46 6.92 -6.04
N PHE A 139 2.48 8.25 -6.23
CA PHE A 139 1.64 8.90 -7.24
C PHE A 139 2.24 8.92 -8.63
N TRP A 140 3.57 8.85 -8.74
CA TRP A 140 4.27 8.83 -10.03
C TRP A 140 4.35 7.43 -10.64
N SER A 141 4.62 6.42 -9.82
CA SER A 141 4.93 5.07 -10.32
C SER A 141 3.80 4.39 -11.11
N PRO A 142 2.49 4.48 -10.74
CA PRO A 142 1.44 3.82 -11.50
C PRO A 142 1.28 4.35 -12.92
N SER A 143 1.55 5.65 -13.15
CA SER A 143 1.49 6.25 -14.49
C SER A 143 2.61 5.77 -15.41
N LYS A 144 3.75 5.34 -14.86
CA LYS A 144 4.94 4.89 -15.60
C LYS A 144 5.02 3.37 -15.70
N LEU A 145 4.90 2.69 -14.58
CA LEU A 145 5.07 1.23 -14.51
C LEU A 145 3.77 0.46 -14.72
N GLY A 146 2.62 1.11 -14.52
CA GLY A 146 1.31 0.49 -14.48
C GLY A 146 0.90 0.11 -13.05
N ALA A 147 -0.38 0.27 -12.76
CA ALA A 147 -0.94 0.07 -11.42
C ALA A 147 -0.70 -1.34 -10.89
N GLY A 148 -0.85 -2.31 -11.77
CA GLY A 148 -0.69 -3.71 -11.40
C GLY A 148 0.72 -4.08 -10.97
N LEU A 149 1.77 -3.62 -11.66
CA LEU A 149 3.15 -3.87 -11.25
C LEU A 149 3.44 -3.16 -9.92
N CYS A 150 3.03 -1.90 -9.81
CA CYS A 150 3.22 -1.12 -8.59
C CYS A 150 2.58 -1.79 -7.37
N SER A 151 1.37 -2.34 -7.50
CA SER A 151 0.68 -3.00 -6.39
C SER A 151 1.42 -4.24 -5.86
N ILE A 152 2.10 -5.00 -6.73
CA ILE A 152 2.96 -6.11 -6.28
C ILE A 152 4.22 -5.58 -5.60
N LEU A 153 4.84 -4.55 -6.17
CA LEU A 153 6.05 -3.96 -5.60
C LEU A 153 5.80 -3.34 -4.21
N PHE A 154 4.61 -2.78 -3.98
CA PHE A 154 4.26 -2.24 -2.67
C PHE A 154 4.15 -3.31 -1.58
N LEU A 155 3.96 -4.58 -1.91
CA LEU A 155 4.04 -5.66 -0.93
C LEU A 155 5.45 -5.80 -0.31
N SER A 156 6.50 -5.25 -0.95
CA SER A 156 7.84 -5.20 -0.35
C SER A 156 7.90 -4.36 0.93
N GLU A 157 6.95 -3.43 1.13
CA GLU A 157 6.79 -2.68 2.37
C GLU A 157 6.62 -3.61 3.59
N ILE A 158 5.89 -4.71 3.40
CA ILE A 158 5.68 -5.72 4.44
C ILE A 158 7.00 -6.35 4.86
N VAL A 159 7.87 -6.63 3.90
CA VAL A 159 9.19 -7.22 4.17
C VAL A 159 10.02 -6.27 5.02
N VAL A 160 10.03 -4.99 4.65
CA VAL A 160 10.72 -3.95 5.43
C VAL A 160 10.09 -3.81 6.82
N GLY A 161 8.75 -3.82 6.90
CA GLY A 161 8.01 -3.75 8.16
C GLY A 161 8.34 -4.89 9.10
N VAL A 162 8.34 -6.13 8.62
CA VAL A 162 8.64 -7.33 9.41
C VAL A 162 10.09 -7.34 9.91
N ILE A 163 11.03 -6.95 9.06
CA ILE A 163 12.45 -6.83 9.45
C ILE A 163 12.64 -5.73 10.49
N SER A 164 12.03 -4.56 10.25
CA SER A 164 12.11 -3.42 11.17
C SER A 164 11.49 -3.73 12.53
N SER A 165 10.33 -4.39 12.55
CA SER A 165 9.66 -4.83 13.77
C SER A 165 10.55 -5.78 14.57
N SER A 166 11.15 -6.76 13.90
CA SER A 166 12.06 -7.70 14.56
C SER A 166 13.29 -7.02 15.19
N ILE A 167 13.80 -5.95 14.56
CA ILE A 167 14.98 -5.24 15.08
C ILE A 167 14.61 -4.27 16.21
N LEU A 168 13.44 -3.61 16.10
CA LEU A 168 13.07 -2.49 16.96
C LEU A 168 12.20 -2.91 18.16
N THR A 169 11.46 -4.02 18.06
CA THR A 169 10.47 -4.44 19.05
C THR A 169 10.72 -5.85 19.61
N ASP A 170 11.89 -6.44 19.32
CA ASP A 170 12.26 -7.82 19.73
C ASP A 170 11.24 -8.89 19.29
N GLU A 171 10.43 -8.61 18.26
CA GLU A 171 9.53 -9.62 17.72
C GLU A 171 10.31 -10.77 17.07
N PRO A 172 9.91 -12.03 17.33
CA PRO A 172 10.67 -13.17 16.84
C PRO A 172 10.64 -13.26 15.29
N PHE A 173 11.81 -13.17 14.68
CA PHE A 173 12.03 -13.39 13.24
C PHE A 173 12.29 -14.87 12.98
N GLY A 174 11.25 -15.59 12.60
CA GLY A 174 11.32 -17.05 12.40
C GLY A 174 11.31 -17.47 10.93
N TRP A 175 11.20 -18.78 10.70
CA TRP A 175 11.18 -19.36 9.35
C TRP A 175 10.02 -18.86 8.47
N ARG A 176 8.89 -18.51 9.07
CA ARG A 176 7.72 -17.98 8.34
C ARG A 176 8.00 -16.61 7.76
N GLU A 177 8.59 -15.75 8.56
CA GLU A 177 8.98 -14.41 8.16
C GLU A 177 10.03 -14.46 7.05
N ILE A 178 11.00 -15.38 7.15
CA ILE A 178 12.02 -15.61 6.11
C ILE A 178 11.40 -16.12 4.81
N ILE A 179 10.62 -17.20 4.88
CA ILE A 179 10.02 -17.80 3.68
C ILE A 179 9.04 -16.85 3.02
N GLY A 180 8.11 -16.28 3.81
CA GLY A 180 7.08 -15.37 3.29
C GLY A 180 7.67 -14.10 2.68
N SER A 181 8.65 -13.50 3.35
CA SER A 181 9.37 -12.32 2.83
C SER A 181 10.14 -12.66 1.55
N SER A 182 10.81 -13.82 1.50
CA SER A 182 11.50 -14.27 0.29
C SER A 182 10.55 -14.47 -0.88
N MET A 183 9.36 -15.03 -0.65
CA MET A 183 8.34 -15.20 -1.68
C MET A 183 7.82 -13.83 -2.18
N ILE A 184 7.59 -12.87 -1.30
CA ILE A 184 7.17 -11.51 -1.67
C ILE A 184 8.24 -10.86 -2.56
N VAL A 185 9.51 -10.91 -2.14
CA VAL A 185 10.63 -10.34 -2.89
C VAL A 185 10.77 -11.01 -4.26
N LEU A 186 10.73 -12.34 -4.31
CA LEU A 186 10.78 -13.10 -5.57
C LEU A 186 9.60 -12.75 -6.48
N GLY A 187 8.39 -12.64 -5.93
CA GLY A 187 7.22 -12.20 -6.67
C GLY A 187 7.40 -10.81 -7.29
N GLY A 188 7.97 -9.87 -6.53
CA GLY A 188 8.31 -8.53 -7.02
C GLY A 188 9.38 -8.53 -8.11
N ILE A 189 10.47 -9.26 -7.92
CA ILE A 189 11.55 -9.39 -8.91
C ILE A 189 11.02 -9.99 -10.21
N LEU A 190 10.27 -11.09 -10.13
CA LEU A 190 9.66 -11.72 -11.30
C LEU A 190 8.64 -10.80 -11.98
N ALA A 191 7.87 -10.03 -11.21
CA ALA A 191 6.93 -9.09 -11.77
C ALA A 191 7.63 -8.00 -12.62
N VAL A 192 8.81 -7.55 -12.19
CA VAL A 192 9.63 -6.61 -12.96
C VAL A 192 10.28 -7.30 -14.18
N ALA A 193 10.86 -8.48 -13.98
CA ALA A 193 11.58 -9.21 -15.03
C ALA A 193 10.66 -9.67 -16.16
N LEU A 194 9.42 -10.04 -15.84
CA LEU A 194 8.42 -10.50 -16.81
C LEU A 194 7.49 -9.37 -17.28
N ALA A 195 7.68 -8.15 -16.78
CA ALA A 195 6.91 -7.01 -17.26
C ALA A 195 7.15 -6.81 -18.76
N PRO A 196 6.10 -6.71 -19.61
CA PRO A 196 6.27 -6.45 -21.01
C PRO A 196 7.04 -5.15 -21.19
N ASN A 197 8.14 -5.21 -21.98
CA ASN A 197 8.97 -4.04 -22.29
C ASN A 197 8.07 -2.99 -22.97
N LYS A 198 7.53 -2.06 -22.19
CA LYS A 198 6.95 -0.84 -22.76
C LYS A 198 8.13 -0.05 -23.31
N LYS A 199 8.43 -0.22 -24.62
CA LYS A 199 9.25 0.76 -25.35
C LYS A 199 8.57 2.11 -25.14
N TYR A 200 9.27 2.98 -24.45
CA TYR A 200 8.87 4.36 -24.27
C TYR A 200 8.80 5.01 -25.66
N SER A 201 7.59 5.13 -26.20
CA SER A 201 7.31 5.89 -27.42
C SER A 201 6.60 7.16 -27.03
#